data_a32261d309d2ae28766642dae84f514d
#
_entry.id   a32261d309d2ae28766642dae84f514d
#
_cell.length_a   1.000
_cell.length_b   1.000
_cell.length_c   1.000
_cell.angle_alpha   90.00
_cell.angle_beta   90.00
_cell.angle_gamma   90.00
#
_symmetry.space_group_name_H-M   'P 1'
#
loop_
_entity.id
_entity.type
_entity.pdbx_description
1 polymer ?
#
loop_
_entity_poly.entity_id
_entity_poly.type
_entity_poly.pdbx_seq_one_letter_code
_entity_poly.pdbx_strand_id
1 'polypeptide(L)'
;MNIVLHEPEIPFNTGAIGRTCVATNTKLHLIKPYGFILNDKNIKKAGMDYWPLLQLKEYLSYEDFLRSIEEENKHGDSDPFHEAVQNKQGKDEPSICSGLKSPSNPKIWYATTKAKRSYTEVSFSEEDYIMFGKESAGIPEEILVENEEHCIRIPMLEEARSLNLSNSVAVILYEALRQQDFNSLKKAGELHRLHWK
;
A
#
# COMPACT_ATOMS: atom_id res chain seq x y z
N MET A 1 -4.42 -1.71 -3.25
CA MET A 1 -3.54 -0.98 -2.29
C MET A 1 -2.08 -1.24 -2.59
N ASN A 2 -1.24 -0.24 -2.36
CA ASN A 2 0.19 -0.28 -2.64
C ASN A 2 0.98 0.23 -1.43
N ILE A 3 1.96 -0.53 -0.95
CA ILE A 3 2.89 -0.11 0.11
C ILE A 3 4.21 0.31 -0.54
N VAL A 4 4.73 1.47 -0.16
CA VAL A 4 5.98 2.02 -0.67
C VAL A 4 6.97 2.18 0.47
N LEU A 5 8.17 1.62 0.33
CA LEU A 5 9.26 1.81 1.26
C LEU A 5 10.34 2.69 0.59
N HIS A 6 10.54 3.88 1.15
CA HIS A 6 11.57 4.81 0.71
C HIS A 6 12.87 4.53 1.44
N GLU A 7 13.87 4.01 0.73
CA GLU A 7 15.22 3.69 1.22
C GLU A 7 15.24 2.82 2.50
N PRO A 8 14.57 1.64 2.52
CA PRO A 8 14.53 0.80 3.71
C PRO A 8 15.93 0.32 4.11
N GLU A 9 16.21 0.31 5.43
CA GLU A 9 17.55 0.01 5.97
C GLU A 9 17.64 -1.39 6.60
N ILE A 10 16.54 -1.91 7.15
CA ILE A 10 16.52 -3.15 7.93
C ILE A 10 15.84 -4.28 7.15
N PRO A 11 16.60 -5.33 6.74
CA PRO A 11 16.05 -6.41 5.92
C PRO A 11 14.91 -7.19 6.60
N PHE A 12 14.95 -7.32 7.94
CA PHE A 12 13.89 -7.99 8.69
C PHE A 12 12.56 -7.23 8.64
N ASN A 13 12.58 -5.90 8.67
CA ASN A 13 11.37 -5.09 8.51
C ASN A 13 10.80 -5.26 7.10
N THR A 14 11.64 -5.15 6.08
CA THR A 14 11.23 -5.35 4.69
C THR A 14 10.62 -6.75 4.49
N GLY A 15 11.21 -7.78 5.11
CA GLY A 15 10.68 -9.13 5.08
C GLY A 15 9.33 -9.29 5.75
N ALA A 16 9.16 -8.74 6.95
CA ALA A 16 7.89 -8.77 7.66
C ALA A 16 6.79 -8.02 6.87
N ILE A 17 7.15 -6.88 6.26
CA ILE A 17 6.24 -6.11 5.40
C ILE A 17 5.86 -6.91 4.16
N GLY A 18 6.83 -7.54 3.48
CA GLY A 18 6.57 -8.40 2.33
C GLY A 18 5.59 -9.53 2.66
N ARG A 19 5.72 -10.16 3.84
CA ARG A 19 4.76 -11.17 4.32
C ARG A 19 3.37 -10.59 4.51
N THR A 20 3.26 -9.40 5.09
CA THR A 20 1.98 -8.70 5.26
C THR A 20 1.37 -8.39 3.90
N CYS A 21 2.15 -7.91 2.93
CA CYS A 21 1.71 -7.62 1.57
C CYS A 21 1.17 -8.88 0.86
N VAL A 22 1.86 -10.03 0.96
CA VAL A 22 1.38 -11.31 0.42
C VAL A 22 0.06 -11.73 1.08
N ALA A 23 -0.03 -11.64 2.41
CA ALA A 23 -1.21 -12.02 3.16
C ALA A 23 -2.46 -11.17 2.83
N THR A 24 -2.26 -9.97 2.31
CA THR A 24 -3.32 -9.00 2.00
C THR A 24 -3.49 -8.74 0.51
N ASN A 25 -2.77 -9.45 -0.35
CA ASN A 25 -2.72 -9.20 -1.80
C ASN A 25 -2.40 -7.74 -2.15
N THR A 26 -1.45 -7.15 -1.40
CA THR A 26 -0.99 -5.77 -1.56
C THR A 26 0.33 -5.77 -2.32
N LYS A 27 0.54 -4.82 -3.23
CA LYS A 27 1.82 -4.64 -3.93
C LYS A 27 2.83 -3.96 -3.01
N LEU A 28 4.10 -4.37 -3.12
CA LEU A 28 5.22 -3.75 -2.43
C LEU A 28 6.12 -3.02 -3.43
N HIS A 29 6.36 -1.74 -3.18
CA HIS A 29 7.25 -0.90 -3.97
C HIS A 29 8.46 -0.52 -3.11
N LEU A 30 9.66 -0.71 -3.63
CA LEU A 30 10.92 -0.39 -2.95
C LEU A 30 11.68 0.68 -3.73
N ILE A 31 11.99 1.78 -3.08
CA ILE A 31 12.81 2.87 -3.63
C ILE A 31 14.23 2.76 -3.09
N LYS A 32 15.21 2.72 -3.98
CA LYS A 32 16.64 2.64 -3.65
C LYS A 32 17.18 4.00 -3.17
N PRO A 33 18.33 4.01 -2.42
CA PRO A 33 19.15 2.87 -2.05
C PRO A 33 18.60 2.08 -0.86
N TYR A 34 18.96 0.78 -0.76
CA TYR A 34 18.66 -0.04 0.41
C TYR A 34 19.85 -0.09 1.36
N GLY A 35 19.62 -0.15 2.67
CA GLY A 35 20.64 -0.41 3.68
C GLY A 35 21.16 -1.85 3.69
N PHE A 36 20.70 -2.70 2.75
CA PHE A 36 21.02 -4.14 2.68
C PHE A 36 21.04 -4.65 1.24
N ILE A 37 21.60 -5.85 1.04
CA ILE A 37 21.54 -6.52 -0.26
C ILE A 37 20.29 -7.38 -0.32
N LEU A 38 19.40 -7.06 -1.27
CA LEU A 38 18.21 -7.84 -1.55
C LEU A 38 18.61 -9.08 -2.38
N ASN A 39 18.90 -10.20 -1.70
CA ASN A 39 19.22 -11.46 -2.35
C ASN A 39 18.49 -12.63 -1.66
N ASP A 40 18.36 -13.75 -2.37
CA ASP A 40 17.64 -14.94 -1.93
C ASP A 40 18.11 -15.47 -0.57
N LYS A 41 19.40 -15.33 -0.25
CA LYS A 41 19.97 -15.83 1.00
C LYS A 41 19.52 -14.99 2.21
N ASN A 42 19.49 -13.68 2.08
CA ASN A 42 19.04 -12.76 3.11
C ASN A 42 17.51 -12.83 3.25
N ILE A 43 16.82 -12.96 2.16
CA ILE A 43 15.39 -13.17 2.05
C ILE A 43 14.96 -14.45 2.79
N LYS A 44 15.61 -15.57 2.50
CA LYS A 44 15.35 -16.86 3.20
C LYS A 44 15.64 -16.79 4.70
N LYS A 45 16.74 -16.13 5.11
CA LYS A 45 17.07 -15.95 6.52
C LYS A 45 16.06 -15.10 7.29
N ALA A 46 15.39 -14.17 6.63
CA ALA A 46 14.31 -13.37 7.21
C ALA A 46 12.96 -14.13 7.29
N GLY A 47 12.95 -15.45 6.97
CA GLY A 47 11.75 -16.28 7.05
C GLY A 47 10.75 -16.02 5.93
N MET A 48 11.22 -15.61 4.75
CA MET A 48 10.37 -15.18 3.64
C MET A 48 10.11 -16.29 2.63
N ASP A 49 9.48 -17.38 3.05
CA ASP A 49 9.02 -18.44 2.14
C ASP A 49 7.97 -17.95 1.13
N TYR A 50 7.37 -16.79 1.42
CA TYR A 50 6.33 -16.14 0.59
C TYR A 50 6.87 -15.21 -0.49
N TRP A 51 8.19 -14.96 -0.53
CA TRP A 51 8.78 -14.00 -1.46
C TRP A 51 8.43 -14.24 -2.94
N PRO A 52 8.36 -15.49 -3.45
CA PRO A 52 7.94 -15.75 -4.83
C PRO A 52 6.49 -15.32 -5.15
N LEU A 53 5.65 -15.14 -4.11
CA LEU A 53 4.26 -14.70 -4.25
C LEU A 53 4.10 -13.19 -4.11
N LEU A 54 5.18 -12.48 -3.73
CA LEU A 54 5.15 -11.05 -3.51
C LEU A 54 5.15 -10.31 -4.85
N GLN A 55 4.15 -9.46 -5.03
CA GLN A 55 4.13 -8.50 -6.13
C GLN A 55 5.07 -7.34 -5.78
N LEU A 56 6.32 -7.44 -6.23
CA LEU A 56 7.38 -6.48 -5.92
C LEU A 56 7.74 -5.66 -7.15
N LYS A 57 7.87 -4.34 -6.97
CA LYS A 57 8.43 -3.41 -7.96
C LYS A 57 9.54 -2.56 -7.30
N GLU A 58 10.66 -2.37 -8.00
CA GLU A 58 11.81 -1.62 -7.52
C GLU A 58 12.03 -0.37 -8.38
N TYR A 59 12.50 0.71 -7.74
CA TYR A 59 12.75 2.00 -8.36
C TYR A 59 14.14 2.52 -7.98
N LEU A 60 14.77 3.25 -8.88
CA LEU A 60 16.10 3.82 -8.67
C LEU A 60 16.08 5.06 -7.78
N SER A 61 14.97 5.82 -7.80
CA SER A 61 14.78 7.03 -6.99
C SER A 61 13.29 7.29 -6.75
N TYR A 62 12.99 8.28 -5.93
CA TYR A 62 11.62 8.77 -5.72
C TYR A 62 11.00 9.34 -7.00
N GLU A 63 11.76 10.07 -7.81
CA GLU A 63 11.32 10.62 -9.09
C GLU A 63 11.00 9.52 -10.10
N ASP A 64 11.79 8.43 -10.10
CA ASP A 64 11.55 7.25 -10.92
C ASP A 64 10.22 6.56 -10.53
N PHE A 65 9.95 6.46 -9.24
CA PHE A 65 8.68 5.98 -8.71
C PHE A 65 7.50 6.86 -9.16
N LEU A 66 7.58 8.19 -9.01
CA LEU A 66 6.52 9.12 -9.42
C LEU A 66 6.22 9.02 -10.92
N ARG A 67 7.28 8.99 -11.75
CA ARG A 67 7.14 8.84 -13.21
C ARG A 67 6.41 7.56 -13.58
N SER A 68 6.72 6.46 -12.90
CA SER A 68 6.07 5.17 -13.14
C SER A 68 4.56 5.21 -12.84
N ILE A 69 4.13 5.90 -11.78
CA ILE A 69 2.70 6.07 -11.48
C ILE A 69 2.01 6.90 -12.56
N GLU A 70 2.64 7.98 -13.02
CA GLU A 70 2.08 8.81 -14.08
C GLU A 70 1.92 8.05 -15.40
N GLU A 71 2.86 7.17 -15.73
CA GLU A 71 2.80 6.32 -16.92
C GLU A 71 1.68 5.27 -16.80
N GLU A 72 1.54 4.62 -15.65
CA GLU A 72 0.47 3.65 -15.39
C GLU A 72 -0.92 4.31 -15.51
N ASN A 73 -1.08 5.53 -14.99
CA ASN A 73 -2.33 6.28 -15.09
C ASN A 73 -2.68 6.67 -16.53
N LYS A 74 -1.69 7.00 -17.36
CA LYS A 74 -1.91 7.32 -18.78
C LYS A 74 -2.32 6.11 -19.62
N HIS A 75 -1.86 4.90 -19.27
CA HIS A 75 -2.19 3.67 -20.00
C HIS A 75 -3.50 3.03 -19.52
N GLY A 76 -3.95 3.33 -18.30
CA GLY A 76 -5.25 2.89 -17.77
C GLY A 76 -6.46 3.51 -18.50
N ASP A 77 -6.30 4.68 -19.09
CA ASP A 77 -7.36 5.35 -19.88
C ASP A 77 -7.50 4.85 -21.32
N SER A 78 -6.61 3.97 -21.79
CA SER A 78 -6.57 3.47 -23.18
C SER A 78 -6.90 1.99 -23.32
N ASP A 79 -7.77 1.43 -22.46
CA ASP A 79 -8.25 0.05 -22.63
C ASP A 79 -9.30 0.01 -23.77
N PRO A 80 -9.02 -0.63 -24.93
CA PRO A 80 -9.94 -0.69 -26.09
C PRO A 80 -11.25 -1.41 -25.77
N PHE A 81 -11.35 -2.10 -24.63
CA PHE A 81 -12.58 -2.77 -24.20
C PHE A 81 -13.64 -1.81 -23.65
N HIS A 82 -13.27 -0.60 -23.21
CA HIS A 82 -14.25 0.39 -22.75
C HIS A 82 -15.04 1.05 -23.87
N GLU A 83 -14.50 1.18 -25.08
CA GLU A 83 -15.23 1.74 -26.25
C GLU A 83 -16.25 0.78 -26.84
N ALA A 84 -16.07 -0.54 -26.68
CA ALA A 84 -16.97 -1.54 -27.26
C ALA A 84 -18.32 -1.66 -26.53
N VAL A 85 -18.44 -1.17 -25.30
CA VAL A 85 -19.66 -1.29 -24.48
C VAL A 85 -20.61 -0.10 -24.71
N GLN A 86 -20.13 1.04 -25.22
CA GLN A 86 -20.97 2.24 -25.42
C GLN A 86 -21.82 2.18 -26.70
N ASN A 87 -21.58 1.27 -27.63
CA ASN A 87 -22.28 1.19 -28.93
C ASN A 87 -23.38 0.13 -29.04
N LYS A 88 -23.84 -0.48 -27.92
CA LYS A 88 -25.00 -1.37 -27.90
C LYS A 88 -26.00 -0.92 -26.84
N GLN A 89 -26.64 0.25 -27.07
CA GLN A 89 -27.87 0.60 -26.38
C GLN A 89 -29.07 0.20 -27.25
N GLY A 90 -29.56 -0.99 -27.00
CA GLY A 90 -30.92 -1.44 -27.33
C GLY A 90 -31.72 -1.56 -26.04
N LYS A 91 -32.83 -0.89 -26.01
CA LYS A 91 -33.90 -0.65 -25.03
C LYS A 91 -34.17 -1.78 -24.00
N ASP A 92 -34.49 -1.30 -22.77
CA ASP A 92 -35.29 -1.95 -21.71
C ASP A 92 -34.58 -3.03 -20.85
N GLU A 93 -33.95 -2.58 -19.76
CA GLU A 93 -34.05 -3.25 -18.45
C GLU A 93 -33.60 -2.32 -17.30
N PRO A 94 -34.07 -2.52 -16.03
CA PRO A 94 -33.99 -1.52 -15.00
C PRO A 94 -32.58 -1.43 -14.39
N SER A 95 -32.17 -0.20 -14.21
CA SER A 95 -30.93 0.27 -13.59
C SER A 95 -30.72 -0.28 -12.17
N ILE A 96 -29.86 -1.28 -12.02
CA ILE A 96 -29.23 -1.64 -10.75
C ILE A 96 -27.72 -1.63 -10.96
N CYS A 97 -27.14 -0.44 -11.06
CA CYS A 97 -25.69 -0.21 -10.94
C CYS A 97 -25.44 1.22 -10.48
N SER A 98 -25.90 1.55 -9.28
CA SER A 98 -25.46 2.73 -8.54
C SER A 98 -24.19 2.35 -7.75
N GLY A 99 -23.01 2.62 -8.31
CA GLY A 99 -21.76 2.40 -7.58
C GLY A 99 -20.47 2.41 -8.38
N LEU A 100 -20.47 2.74 -9.66
CA LEU A 100 -19.22 3.01 -10.38
C LEU A 100 -18.71 4.38 -9.92
N LYS A 101 -17.85 4.39 -8.89
CA LYS A 101 -16.99 5.55 -8.60
C LYS A 101 -16.12 5.77 -9.83
N SER A 102 -16.16 6.98 -10.39
CA SER A 102 -15.17 7.42 -11.37
C SER A 102 -13.76 7.10 -10.87
N PRO A 103 -12.82 6.63 -11.69
CA PRO A 103 -11.45 6.40 -11.28
C PRO A 103 -10.86 7.72 -10.81
N SER A 104 -10.79 7.91 -9.48
CA SER A 104 -10.00 8.99 -8.90
C SER A 104 -8.54 8.59 -9.07
N ASN A 105 -7.69 9.49 -9.57
CA ASN A 105 -6.26 9.27 -9.59
C ASN A 105 -5.78 8.76 -8.23
N PRO A 106 -4.96 7.70 -8.18
CA PRO A 106 -4.47 7.14 -6.93
C PRO A 106 -3.67 8.19 -6.16
N LYS A 107 -3.90 8.28 -4.86
CA LYS A 107 -3.20 9.19 -3.96
C LYS A 107 -1.98 8.50 -3.37
N ILE A 108 -0.97 9.30 -3.04
CA ILE A 108 0.17 8.87 -2.23
C ILE A 108 -0.01 9.45 -0.83
N TRP A 109 -0.18 8.58 0.17
CA TRP A 109 -0.22 8.93 1.58
C TRP A 109 1.15 8.75 2.19
N TYR A 110 1.65 9.75 2.89
CA TYR A 110 2.99 9.77 3.50
C TYR A 110 2.89 9.52 5.01
N ALA A 111 3.22 8.31 5.43
CA ALA A 111 3.16 7.92 6.84
C ALA A 111 4.39 8.46 7.59
N THR A 112 4.18 9.44 8.45
CA THR A 112 5.24 10.11 9.22
C THR A 112 4.77 10.50 10.61
N THR A 113 5.67 10.46 11.59
CA THR A 113 5.37 10.94 12.97
C THR A 113 5.18 12.45 13.05
N LYS A 114 5.56 13.20 11.99
CA LYS A 114 5.50 14.66 11.90
C LYS A 114 4.16 15.19 11.37
N ALA A 115 3.28 14.31 10.87
CA ALA A 115 2.00 14.73 10.32
C ALA A 115 1.05 15.28 11.40
N LYS A 116 0.19 16.20 10.98
CA LYS A 116 -0.85 16.83 11.83
C LYS A 116 -2.13 15.98 11.90
N ARG A 117 -2.37 15.16 10.88
CA ARG A 117 -3.59 14.35 10.68
C ARG A 117 -3.37 12.89 11.07
N SER A 118 -4.32 12.31 11.80
CA SER A 118 -4.32 10.86 12.06
C SER A 118 -4.65 10.06 10.79
N TYR A 119 -4.08 8.86 10.66
CA TYR A 119 -4.41 7.92 9.58
C TYR A 119 -5.89 7.50 9.58
N THR A 120 -6.60 7.65 10.69
CA THR A 120 -8.03 7.34 10.83
C THR A 120 -8.96 8.46 10.32
N GLU A 121 -8.40 9.65 10.03
CA GLU A 121 -9.16 10.83 9.56
C GLU A 121 -9.17 10.96 8.04
N VAL A 122 -8.62 9.99 7.33
CA VAL A 122 -8.55 9.98 5.87
C VAL A 122 -9.30 8.78 5.29
N SER A 123 -9.68 8.90 4.01
CA SER A 123 -10.30 7.81 3.26
C SER A 123 -9.32 7.27 2.23
N PHE A 124 -9.04 5.97 2.35
CA PHE A 124 -8.16 5.24 1.43
C PHE A 124 -8.96 4.60 0.29
N SER A 125 -8.42 4.65 -0.91
CA SER A 125 -8.93 3.94 -2.11
C SER A 125 -8.09 2.69 -2.37
N GLU A 126 -8.64 1.73 -3.12
CA GLU A 126 -7.95 0.45 -3.43
C GLU A 126 -6.63 0.65 -4.18
N GLU A 127 -6.53 1.70 -5.01
CA GLU A 127 -5.35 1.99 -5.81
C GLU A 127 -4.35 2.92 -5.12
N ASP A 128 -4.69 3.46 -3.93
CA ASP A 128 -3.81 4.39 -3.22
C ASP A 128 -2.47 3.74 -2.84
N TYR A 129 -1.46 4.59 -2.72
CA TYR A 129 -0.12 4.27 -2.23
C TYR A 129 0.04 4.77 -0.81
N ILE A 130 0.68 3.99 0.06
CA ILE A 130 1.06 4.41 1.42
C ILE A 130 2.57 4.30 1.52
N MET A 131 3.24 5.44 1.58
CA MET A 131 4.70 5.54 1.64
C MET A 131 5.18 5.63 3.09
N PHE A 132 6.22 4.87 3.38
CA PHE A 132 6.96 4.86 4.63
C PHE A 132 8.43 5.16 4.35
N GLY A 133 9.06 5.95 5.21
CA GLY A 133 10.48 6.28 5.10
C GLY A 133 11.40 5.25 5.76
N LYS A 134 12.69 5.48 5.64
CA LYS A 134 13.73 4.66 6.27
C LYS A 134 13.66 4.73 7.80
N GLU A 135 14.14 3.69 8.44
CA GLU A 135 13.99 3.50 9.88
C GLU A 135 14.74 4.58 10.69
N SER A 136 15.88 5.06 10.20
CA SER A 136 16.71 6.02 10.91
C SER A 136 16.24 7.47 10.83
N ALA A 137 15.61 7.89 9.71
CA ALA A 137 15.30 9.29 9.44
C ALA A 137 13.86 9.55 8.95
N GLY A 138 13.10 8.50 8.56
CA GLY A 138 11.78 8.66 7.97
C GLY A 138 11.84 9.11 6.51
N ILE A 139 10.77 9.73 6.05
CA ILE A 139 10.66 10.34 4.72
C ILE A 139 11.36 11.70 4.74
N PRO A 140 12.14 12.09 3.70
CA PRO A 140 12.76 13.41 3.58
C PRO A 140 11.76 14.55 3.78
N GLU A 141 12.17 15.60 4.50
CA GLU A 141 11.26 16.71 4.84
C GLU A 141 10.84 17.51 3.61
N GLU A 142 11.67 17.56 2.60
CA GLU A 142 11.37 18.20 1.31
C GLU A 142 10.14 17.56 0.66
N ILE A 143 10.06 16.22 0.67
CA ILE A 143 8.90 15.48 0.16
C ILE A 143 7.66 15.76 1.02
N LEU A 144 7.81 15.80 2.35
CA LEU A 144 6.69 16.01 3.27
C LEU A 144 6.09 17.41 3.16
N VAL A 145 6.92 18.44 3.01
CA VAL A 145 6.49 19.83 2.90
C VAL A 145 5.66 20.05 1.63
N GLU A 146 6.06 19.45 0.52
CA GLU A 146 5.32 19.52 -0.74
C GLU A 146 4.00 18.75 -0.72
N ASN A 147 3.83 17.84 0.25
CA ASN A 147 2.68 16.93 0.33
C ASN A 147 1.98 16.95 1.70
N GLU A 148 1.97 18.08 2.40
CA GLU A 148 1.47 18.21 3.78
C GLU A 148 0.05 17.65 3.93
N GLU A 149 -0.83 17.90 2.98
CA GLU A 149 -2.23 17.45 3.00
C GLU A 149 -2.40 15.92 2.92
N HIS A 150 -1.40 15.22 2.40
CA HIS A 150 -1.37 13.76 2.29
C HIS A 150 -0.50 13.09 3.39
N CYS A 151 0.05 13.87 4.31
CA CYS A 151 0.79 13.34 5.44
C CYS A 151 -0.16 12.82 6.52
N ILE A 152 0.11 11.60 7.00
CA ILE A 152 -0.69 10.91 8.03
C ILE A 152 0.21 10.34 9.11
N ARG A 153 -0.32 10.22 10.34
CA ARG A 153 0.40 9.66 11.48
C ARG A 153 -0.40 8.61 12.23
N ILE A 154 0.29 7.70 12.89
CA ILE A 154 -0.27 6.87 13.95
C ILE A 154 -0.16 7.67 15.25
N PRO A 155 -1.26 7.89 15.99
CA PRO A 155 -1.21 8.52 17.30
C PRO A 155 -0.35 7.70 18.28
N MET A 156 0.51 8.35 19.04
CA MET A 156 1.42 7.75 20.02
C MET A 156 1.52 8.67 21.23
N LEU A 157 2.00 8.11 22.35
CA LEU A 157 2.38 8.93 23.51
C LEU A 157 3.52 9.89 23.14
N GLU A 158 3.59 11.04 23.81
CA GLU A 158 4.55 12.10 23.50
C GLU A 158 6.01 11.62 23.65
N GLU A 159 6.26 10.74 24.62
CA GLU A 159 7.58 10.18 24.90
C GLU A 159 8.02 9.11 23.87
N ALA A 160 7.07 8.58 23.10
CA ALA A 160 7.35 7.57 22.07
C ALA A 160 7.87 8.24 20.79
N ARG A 161 9.07 7.86 20.35
CA ARG A 161 9.68 8.42 19.13
C ARG A 161 9.01 7.90 17.86
N SER A 162 8.82 6.59 17.76
CA SER A 162 8.24 5.91 16.60
C SER A 162 7.86 4.48 16.96
N LEU A 163 6.98 3.89 16.15
CA LEU A 163 6.78 2.44 16.12
C LEU A 163 7.80 1.78 15.18
N ASN A 164 8.02 0.48 15.35
CA ASN A 164 8.73 -0.32 14.37
C ASN A 164 8.07 -0.21 13.00
N LEU A 165 8.88 -0.11 11.92
CA LEU A 165 8.38 0.13 10.56
C LEU A 165 7.36 -0.91 10.12
N SER A 166 7.62 -2.20 10.33
CA SER A 166 6.68 -3.26 9.91
C SER A 166 5.36 -3.22 10.69
N ASN A 167 5.39 -2.81 11.96
CA ASN A 167 4.18 -2.59 12.76
C ASN A 167 3.38 -1.40 12.22
N SER A 168 4.06 -0.29 11.89
CA SER A 168 3.42 0.90 11.32
C SER A 168 2.71 0.58 10.00
N VAL A 169 3.37 -0.18 9.12
CA VAL A 169 2.78 -0.65 7.87
C VAL A 169 1.54 -1.49 8.14
N ALA A 170 1.62 -2.47 9.03
CA ALA A 170 0.49 -3.34 9.35
C ALA A 170 -0.71 -2.54 9.90
N VAL A 171 -0.49 -1.60 10.81
CA VAL A 171 -1.55 -0.76 11.41
C VAL A 171 -2.29 0.04 10.34
N ILE A 172 -1.56 0.80 9.50
CA ILE A 172 -2.19 1.68 8.51
C ILE A 172 -2.81 0.86 7.36
N LEU A 173 -2.13 -0.19 6.89
CA LEU A 173 -2.66 -1.05 5.83
C LEU A 173 -3.97 -1.73 6.25
N TYR A 174 -4.05 -2.28 7.46
CA TYR A 174 -5.28 -2.95 7.92
C TYR A 174 -6.43 -1.97 8.15
N GLU A 175 -6.16 -0.70 8.52
CA GLU A 175 -7.18 0.34 8.52
C GLU A 175 -7.66 0.64 7.09
N ALA A 176 -6.76 0.79 6.13
CA ALA A 176 -7.13 1.01 4.74
C ALA A 176 -7.98 -0.14 4.18
N LEU A 177 -7.61 -1.39 4.49
CA LEU A 177 -8.38 -2.58 4.09
C LEU A 177 -9.72 -2.67 4.82
N ARG A 178 -9.79 -2.24 6.09
CA ARG A 178 -11.05 -2.17 6.85
C ARG A 178 -12.03 -1.20 6.20
N GLN A 179 -11.56 -0.05 5.73
CA GLN A 179 -12.40 0.92 5.00
C GLN A 179 -12.97 0.34 3.70
N GLN A 180 -12.29 -0.66 3.12
CA GLN A 180 -12.70 -1.39 1.92
C GLN A 180 -13.41 -2.72 2.25
N ASP A 181 -13.88 -2.89 3.50
CA ASP A 181 -14.55 -4.09 4.00
C ASP A 181 -13.73 -5.38 3.78
N PHE A 182 -12.38 -5.30 3.81
CA PHE A 182 -11.48 -6.45 3.60
C PHE A 182 -11.80 -7.25 2.34
N ASN A 183 -12.08 -6.57 1.23
CA ASN A 183 -12.37 -7.21 -0.06
C ASN A 183 -11.34 -8.31 -0.37
N SER A 184 -11.85 -9.47 -0.81
CA SER A 184 -11.04 -10.64 -1.17
C SER A 184 -10.30 -11.32 -0.01
N LEU A 185 -10.42 -10.87 1.24
CA LEU A 185 -9.80 -11.50 2.39
C LEU A 185 -10.75 -12.43 3.13
N LYS A 186 -10.23 -13.57 3.60
CA LYS A 186 -10.99 -14.52 4.42
C LYS A 186 -11.23 -13.91 5.82
N LYS A 187 -12.48 -13.58 6.15
CA LYS A 187 -12.87 -12.93 7.42
C LYS A 187 -13.18 -13.91 8.55
N ALA A 188 -13.38 -15.18 8.26
CA ALA A 188 -13.69 -16.23 9.24
C ALA A 188 -12.72 -17.39 9.14
N GLY A 189 -12.47 -18.03 10.26
CA GLY A 189 -11.61 -19.21 10.36
C GLY A 189 -12.29 -20.35 11.12
N GLU A 190 -11.74 -21.56 10.97
CA GLU A 190 -12.15 -22.76 11.66
C GLU A 190 -10.98 -23.34 12.46
N LEU A 191 -11.30 -24.05 13.54
CA LEU A 191 -10.31 -24.78 14.31
C LEU A 191 -9.88 -26.05 13.56
N HIS A 192 -8.60 -26.43 13.69
CA HIS A 192 -8.07 -27.61 12.98
C HIS A 192 -8.56 -28.94 13.57
N ARG A 193 -8.87 -29.02 14.86
CA ARG A 193 -9.20 -30.27 15.57
C ARG A 193 -10.49 -30.21 16.36
N LEU A 194 -10.96 -29.03 16.69
CA LEU A 194 -12.16 -28.77 17.48
C LEU A 194 -13.11 -27.89 16.67
N HIS A 195 -14.33 -27.72 17.17
CA HIS A 195 -15.33 -26.82 16.58
C HIS A 195 -15.64 -25.69 17.57
N TRP A 196 -15.93 -24.52 17.03
CA TRP A 196 -16.46 -23.41 17.85
C TRP A 196 -17.83 -23.82 18.40
N LYS A 197 -18.11 -23.44 19.68
CA LYS A 197 -19.41 -23.66 20.32
C LYS A 197 -20.41 -22.60 19.91
#